data_0935799d26399bbe1ccd1b9e1022d5d5
#
_entry.id   0935799d26399bbe1ccd1b9e1022d5d5
#
_cell.length_a   1.000
_cell.length_b   1.000
_cell.length_c   1.000
_cell.angle_alpha   90.00
_cell.angle_beta   90.00
_cell.angle_gamma   90.00
#
_symmetry.space_group_name_H-M   'P 1'
#
loop_
_entity.id
_entity.type
_entity.pdbx_description
1 polymer ?
#
loop_
_entity_poly.entity_id
_entity_poly.type
_entity_poly.pdbx_seq_one_letter_code
_entity_poly.pdbx_strand_id
1 'polypeptide(L)'
;MKFLIIINGSGGKGLGGGDYHMFQVMKEWSKVHDISMMMPLVGFLLYRPLLLDKYKIYYTASGTKPTESFRLIPAYFNRIMRSLLLHFDNKPDVIICTTHLLFDTLPGIILQFRFRTKLVVYVHHIIGKHVDDRGGLLSRISILGEKLSLFLIRSANTILVVNEEVRSDLIEMGFDPTKIYISGNGLDYSYIATIKPGNTSYEACFCGSLRKNKGIYDLIKIWKLVTGRYPNSRLVIVGDGPEYSSLLNNVKEMNLVKSIKLMGFISEGDKFQIMKSSKVFIFPSYEEGWGIAVAEAIACGLDVVLYDIGIYKAFDKHVNMVEKANTTKMAEIIIALMEKENHKKKEEKNLVRINSVLDWQEVANIEMHSIMGS
;
A
#
# COMPACT_ATOMS: atom_id res chain seq x y z
N MET A 1 -1.96 -7.32 26.14
CA MET A 1 -3.11 -7.90 25.40
C MET A 1 -2.59 -8.89 24.36
N LYS A 2 -3.46 -9.83 23.96
CA LYS A 2 -3.18 -10.84 22.90
C LYS A 2 -3.98 -10.49 21.67
N PHE A 3 -3.29 -10.17 20.58
CA PHE A 3 -3.91 -9.87 19.29
C PHE A 3 -3.85 -11.07 18.35
N LEU A 4 -4.93 -11.30 17.62
CA LEU A 4 -4.96 -12.20 16.48
C LEU A 4 -5.19 -11.38 15.20
N ILE A 5 -4.17 -11.26 14.37
CA ILE A 5 -4.21 -10.52 13.12
C ILE A 5 -4.54 -11.48 11.98
N ILE A 6 -5.58 -11.21 11.21
CA ILE A 6 -6.03 -12.03 10.07
C ILE A 6 -5.60 -11.38 8.77
N ILE A 7 -4.75 -12.08 8.00
CA ILE A 7 -4.20 -11.64 6.69
C ILE A 7 -4.36 -12.74 5.65
N ASN A 8 -5.58 -13.20 5.44
CA ASN A 8 -5.87 -14.29 4.49
C ASN A 8 -5.80 -13.85 3.02
N GLY A 9 -5.95 -12.56 2.76
CA GLY A 9 -5.80 -11.97 1.42
C GLY A 9 -4.38 -11.99 0.88
N SER A 10 -3.38 -12.21 1.75
CA SER A 10 -1.98 -12.26 1.35
C SER A 10 -1.68 -13.42 0.40
N GLY A 11 -0.68 -13.26 -0.45
CA GLY A 11 -0.24 -14.31 -1.39
C GLY A 11 -0.42 -13.96 -2.86
N GLY A 12 -0.68 -12.67 -3.17
CA GLY A 12 -0.44 -12.11 -4.49
C GLY A 12 1.04 -11.84 -4.73
N LYS A 13 1.38 -11.20 -5.84
CA LYS A 13 2.73 -10.69 -6.10
C LYS A 13 2.85 -9.27 -5.54
N GLY A 14 3.82 -9.05 -4.67
CA GLY A 14 4.16 -7.73 -4.11
C GLY A 14 3.41 -7.38 -2.81
N LEU A 15 3.95 -6.39 -2.10
CA LEU A 15 3.42 -5.85 -0.85
C LEU A 15 2.40 -4.75 -1.15
N GLY A 16 1.20 -4.85 -0.57
CA GLY A 16 0.18 -3.79 -0.63
C GLY A 16 0.42 -2.71 0.43
N GLY A 17 -0.09 -1.50 0.19
CA GLY A 17 0.02 -0.40 1.16
C GLY A 17 -0.64 -0.74 2.50
N GLY A 18 -1.79 -1.42 2.48
CA GLY A 18 -2.48 -1.87 3.69
C GLY A 18 -1.70 -2.92 4.47
N ASP A 19 -1.03 -3.86 3.78
CA ASP A 19 -0.15 -4.84 4.44
C ASP A 19 1.05 -4.14 5.08
N TYR A 20 1.67 -3.20 4.36
CA TYR A 20 2.80 -2.41 4.87
C TYR A 20 2.40 -1.62 6.13
N HIS A 21 1.27 -0.93 6.08
CA HIS A 21 0.69 -0.24 7.25
C HIS A 21 0.59 -1.19 8.45
N MET A 22 -0.06 -2.34 8.25
CA MET A 22 -0.28 -3.30 9.33
C MET A 22 1.04 -3.80 9.94
N PHE A 23 2.06 -4.09 9.13
CA PHE A 23 3.36 -4.53 9.64
C PHE A 23 4.08 -3.45 10.44
N GLN A 24 4.00 -2.18 10.04
CA GLN A 24 4.59 -1.08 10.78
C GLN A 24 3.90 -0.88 12.14
N VAL A 25 2.58 -0.88 12.16
CA VAL A 25 1.79 -0.77 13.39
C VAL A 25 2.03 -1.97 14.32
N MET A 26 2.04 -3.19 13.79
CA MET A 26 2.36 -4.41 14.55
C MET A 26 3.75 -4.37 15.18
N LYS A 27 4.74 -3.80 14.49
CA LYS A 27 6.10 -3.62 15.02
C LYS A 27 6.06 -2.79 16.30
N GLU A 28 5.28 -1.71 16.31
CA GLU A 28 5.11 -0.85 17.49
C GLU A 28 4.34 -1.58 18.62
N TRP A 29 3.17 -2.16 18.30
CA TRP A 29 2.37 -2.88 19.29
C TRP A 29 3.09 -4.06 19.92
N SER A 30 3.93 -4.75 19.16
CA SER A 30 4.69 -5.91 19.63
C SER A 30 5.76 -5.60 20.69
N LYS A 31 6.02 -4.32 20.97
CA LYS A 31 6.90 -3.90 22.09
C LYS A 31 6.26 -4.20 23.47
N VAL A 32 4.92 -4.20 23.53
CA VAL A 32 4.17 -4.30 24.79
C VAL A 32 3.01 -5.31 24.74
N HIS A 33 2.73 -5.91 23.60
CA HIS A 33 1.60 -6.84 23.38
C HIS A 33 2.04 -8.12 22.68
N ASP A 34 1.30 -9.21 22.91
CA ASP A 34 1.52 -10.48 22.23
C ASP A 34 0.75 -10.49 20.88
N ILE A 35 1.45 -10.75 19.79
CA ILE A 35 0.87 -10.77 18.46
C ILE A 35 0.94 -12.19 17.88
N SER A 36 -0.21 -12.68 17.46
CA SER A 36 -0.35 -13.88 16.64
C SER A 36 -0.98 -13.51 15.31
N MET A 37 -0.60 -14.22 14.25
CA MET A 37 -1.08 -13.95 12.90
C MET A 37 -1.70 -15.19 12.30
N MET A 38 -2.72 -15.00 11.49
CA MET A 38 -3.39 -16.03 10.70
C MET A 38 -3.27 -15.68 9.23
N MET A 39 -2.49 -16.48 8.46
CA MET A 39 -2.19 -16.18 7.06
C MET A 39 -1.82 -17.46 6.28
N PRO A 40 -1.92 -17.46 4.93
CA PRO A 40 -1.40 -18.57 4.12
C PRO A 40 0.14 -18.60 4.13
N LEU A 41 0.74 -19.77 3.97
CA LEU A 41 2.20 -19.94 3.92
C LEU A 41 2.85 -19.09 2.82
N VAL A 42 2.23 -18.96 1.67
CA VAL A 42 2.73 -18.10 0.59
C VAL A 42 2.82 -16.62 1.02
N GLY A 43 1.87 -16.13 1.81
CA GLY A 43 1.91 -14.81 2.41
C GLY A 43 3.03 -14.66 3.42
N PHE A 44 3.21 -15.65 4.30
CA PHE A 44 4.32 -15.67 5.24
C PHE A 44 5.68 -15.59 4.54
N LEU A 45 5.90 -16.40 3.49
CA LEU A 45 7.14 -16.38 2.72
C LEU A 45 7.40 -15.02 2.05
N LEU A 46 6.35 -14.38 1.52
CA LEU A 46 6.43 -13.06 0.92
C LEU A 46 6.82 -11.98 1.93
N TYR A 47 6.23 -12.04 3.14
CA TYR A 47 6.38 -11.01 4.16
C TYR A 47 7.46 -11.31 5.20
N ARG A 48 8.12 -12.46 5.10
CA ARG A 48 9.15 -12.91 6.06
C ARG A 48 10.18 -11.83 6.43
N PRO A 49 10.66 -10.99 5.48
CA PRO A 49 11.62 -9.92 5.80
C PRO A 49 11.07 -8.81 6.71
N LEU A 50 9.74 -8.68 6.80
CA LEU A 50 9.04 -7.66 7.60
C LEU A 50 8.55 -8.20 8.95
N LEU A 51 8.58 -9.53 9.13
CA LEU A 51 8.04 -10.19 10.31
C LEU A 51 9.12 -10.36 11.38
N LEU A 52 8.73 -10.13 12.63
CA LEU A 52 9.58 -10.45 13.78
C LEU A 52 9.46 -11.93 14.14
N ASP A 53 10.56 -12.57 14.53
CA ASP A 53 10.60 -13.99 14.89
C ASP A 53 9.68 -14.35 16.07
N LYS A 54 9.34 -13.40 16.91
CA LYS A 54 8.44 -13.59 18.06
C LYS A 54 6.96 -13.74 17.69
N TYR A 55 6.56 -13.45 16.43
CA TYR A 55 5.15 -13.58 16.02
C TYR A 55 4.78 -15.05 15.85
N LYS A 56 3.70 -15.48 16.51
CA LYS A 56 3.13 -16.81 16.30
C LYS A 56 2.27 -16.84 15.04
N ILE A 57 2.58 -17.75 14.11
CA ILE A 57 1.89 -17.85 12.83
C ILE A 57 1.00 -19.09 12.78
N TYR A 58 -0.28 -18.90 12.46
CA TYR A 58 -1.25 -19.94 12.17
C TYR A 58 -1.49 -20.00 10.65
N TYR A 59 -1.12 -21.10 10.01
CA TYR A 59 -1.20 -21.21 8.55
C TYR A 59 -2.58 -21.65 8.07
N THR A 60 -3.21 -20.83 7.23
CA THR A 60 -4.52 -21.11 6.61
C THR A 60 -4.43 -21.81 5.26
N ALA A 61 -3.24 -21.90 4.68
CA ALA A 61 -2.92 -22.69 3.50
C ALA A 61 -1.44 -23.04 3.48
N SER A 62 -1.09 -24.20 2.93
CA SER A 62 0.27 -24.74 2.86
C SER A 62 0.98 -24.52 1.51
N GLY A 63 0.29 -23.97 0.50
CA GLY A 63 0.90 -23.68 -0.80
C GLY A 63 1.94 -22.57 -0.71
N THR A 64 3.06 -22.75 -1.43
CA THR A 64 4.20 -21.82 -1.44
C THR A 64 4.21 -20.88 -2.65
N LYS A 65 3.35 -21.13 -3.65
CA LYS A 65 3.27 -20.33 -4.88
C LYS A 65 2.05 -19.40 -4.85
N PRO A 66 2.13 -18.22 -5.47
CA PRO A 66 0.97 -17.36 -5.66
C PRO A 66 -0.18 -18.09 -6.34
N THR A 67 -1.40 -17.79 -5.92
CA THR A 67 -2.60 -18.42 -6.49
C THR A 67 -2.91 -17.79 -7.84
N GLU A 68 -3.09 -18.60 -8.88
CA GLU A 68 -3.51 -18.17 -10.20
C GLU A 68 -4.95 -17.62 -10.16
N SER A 69 -5.27 -16.66 -11.04
CA SER A 69 -6.54 -15.90 -11.00
C SER A 69 -7.79 -16.78 -11.03
N PHE A 70 -7.80 -17.87 -11.83
CA PHE A 70 -8.95 -18.77 -11.92
C PHE A 70 -9.14 -19.67 -10.67
N ARG A 71 -8.11 -19.79 -9.81
CA ARG A 71 -8.13 -20.56 -8.55
C ARG A 71 -8.33 -19.68 -7.31
N LEU A 72 -8.49 -18.36 -7.46
CA LEU A 72 -8.59 -17.46 -6.31
C LEU A 72 -9.81 -17.76 -5.43
N ILE A 73 -10.99 -17.94 -6.03
CA ILE A 73 -12.22 -18.19 -5.27
C ILE A 73 -12.13 -19.48 -4.45
N PRO A 74 -11.78 -20.66 -5.04
CA PRO A 74 -11.58 -21.88 -4.27
C PRO A 74 -10.49 -21.76 -3.19
N ALA A 75 -9.40 -21.04 -3.50
CA ALA A 75 -8.31 -20.84 -2.55
C ALA A 75 -8.76 -20.01 -1.33
N TYR A 76 -9.51 -18.92 -1.54
CA TYR A 76 -10.05 -18.11 -0.44
C TYR A 76 -11.08 -18.89 0.38
N PHE A 77 -11.96 -19.65 -0.26
CA PHE A 77 -12.90 -20.52 0.45
C PHE A 77 -12.15 -21.53 1.34
N ASN A 78 -11.13 -22.21 0.81
CA ASN A 78 -10.32 -23.14 1.59
C ASN A 78 -9.61 -22.46 2.77
N ARG A 79 -9.08 -21.22 2.57
CA ARG A 79 -8.45 -20.44 3.65
C ARG A 79 -9.45 -20.08 4.75
N ILE A 80 -10.66 -19.68 4.40
CA ILE A 80 -11.74 -19.42 5.34
C ILE A 80 -12.04 -20.69 6.16
N MET A 81 -12.30 -21.80 5.49
CA MET A 81 -12.62 -23.06 6.16
C MET A 81 -11.51 -23.51 7.10
N ARG A 82 -10.24 -23.46 6.65
CA ARG A 82 -9.09 -23.79 7.51
C ARG A 82 -8.94 -22.85 8.69
N SER A 83 -9.19 -21.55 8.50
CA SER A 83 -9.17 -20.57 9.59
C SER A 83 -10.09 -20.94 10.75
N LEU A 84 -11.26 -21.51 10.45
CA LEU A 84 -12.25 -21.92 11.46
C LEU A 84 -11.84 -23.21 12.19
N LEU A 85 -11.05 -24.06 11.56
CA LEU A 85 -10.57 -25.34 12.11
C LEU A 85 -9.27 -25.19 12.92
N LEU A 86 -8.63 -24.02 12.89
CA LEU A 86 -7.40 -23.79 13.63
C LEU A 86 -7.63 -23.90 15.15
N HIS A 87 -6.66 -24.55 15.79
CA HIS A 87 -6.57 -24.54 17.24
C HIS A 87 -5.67 -23.40 17.69
N PHE A 88 -6.17 -22.60 18.63
CA PHE A 88 -5.42 -21.48 19.20
C PHE A 88 -5.03 -21.81 20.63
N ASP A 89 -3.72 -21.70 20.95
CA ASP A 89 -3.24 -22.05 22.29
C ASP A 89 -3.77 -21.07 23.36
N ASN A 90 -4.07 -19.86 22.95
CA ASN A 90 -4.62 -18.83 23.83
C ASN A 90 -5.80 -18.13 23.17
N LYS A 91 -6.79 -17.77 23.96
CA LYS A 91 -7.88 -16.89 23.55
C LYS A 91 -7.30 -15.50 23.24
N PRO A 92 -7.56 -14.89 22.06
CA PRO A 92 -7.21 -13.53 21.79
C PRO A 92 -8.12 -12.55 22.55
N ASP A 93 -7.56 -11.41 22.96
CA ASP A 93 -8.34 -10.31 23.54
C ASP A 93 -8.98 -9.46 22.42
N VAL A 94 -8.29 -9.35 21.29
CA VAL A 94 -8.75 -8.61 20.11
C VAL A 94 -8.42 -9.39 18.85
N ILE A 95 -9.36 -9.45 17.93
CA ILE A 95 -9.20 -9.96 16.57
C ILE A 95 -9.18 -8.78 15.62
N ILE A 96 -8.18 -8.74 14.72
CA ILE A 96 -8.00 -7.67 13.73
C ILE A 96 -8.03 -8.26 12.33
N CYS A 97 -8.97 -7.83 11.51
CA CYS A 97 -9.00 -8.12 10.07
C CYS A 97 -8.27 -7.00 9.34
N THR A 98 -7.19 -7.33 8.61
CA THR A 98 -6.38 -6.35 7.91
C THR A 98 -7.04 -5.77 6.67
N THR A 99 -8.11 -6.42 6.21
CA THR A 99 -8.99 -5.89 5.16
C THR A 99 -10.45 -6.12 5.53
N HIS A 100 -11.33 -5.35 4.89
CA HIS A 100 -12.79 -5.54 5.02
C HIS A 100 -13.32 -6.66 4.11
N LEU A 101 -12.48 -7.41 3.40
CA LEU A 101 -12.92 -8.43 2.44
C LEU A 101 -13.27 -9.75 3.14
N LEU A 102 -14.18 -10.55 2.53
CA LEU A 102 -14.76 -11.75 3.13
C LEU A 102 -13.75 -12.77 3.64
N PHE A 103 -12.61 -12.92 2.98
CA PHE A 103 -11.60 -13.90 3.39
C PHE A 103 -10.92 -13.56 4.73
N ASP A 104 -10.94 -12.28 5.16
CA ASP A 104 -10.48 -11.85 6.47
C ASP A 104 -11.65 -11.71 7.45
N THR A 105 -12.74 -11.08 7.01
CA THR A 105 -13.83 -10.67 7.90
C THR A 105 -14.72 -11.84 8.32
N LEU A 106 -14.99 -12.79 7.43
CA LEU A 106 -15.85 -13.94 7.80
C LEU A 106 -15.22 -14.82 8.90
N PRO A 107 -13.93 -15.24 8.80
CA PRO A 107 -13.27 -15.88 9.93
C PRO A 107 -13.21 -14.99 11.17
N GLY A 108 -12.92 -13.69 11.00
CA GLY A 108 -12.84 -12.74 12.11
C GLY A 108 -14.14 -12.67 12.91
N ILE A 109 -15.29 -12.54 12.24
CA ILE A 109 -16.61 -12.49 12.87
C ILE A 109 -16.94 -13.81 13.58
N ILE A 110 -16.70 -14.96 12.93
CA ILE A 110 -16.98 -16.26 13.54
C ILE A 110 -16.10 -16.48 14.79
N LEU A 111 -14.82 -16.13 14.72
CA LEU A 111 -13.92 -16.23 15.86
C LEU A 111 -14.26 -15.22 16.96
N GLN A 112 -14.74 -14.01 16.61
CA GLN A 112 -15.28 -13.04 17.58
C GLN A 112 -16.38 -13.67 18.43
N PHE A 113 -17.37 -14.29 17.79
CA PHE A 113 -18.47 -14.97 18.52
C PHE A 113 -17.98 -16.17 19.33
N ARG A 114 -17.08 -17.00 18.74
CA ARG A 114 -16.50 -18.15 19.42
C ARG A 114 -15.76 -17.79 20.69
N PHE A 115 -14.96 -16.73 20.64
CA PHE A 115 -14.12 -16.29 21.75
C PHE A 115 -14.75 -15.18 22.60
N ARG A 116 -15.88 -14.60 22.19
CA ARG A 116 -16.50 -13.44 22.83
C ARG A 116 -15.47 -12.35 23.08
N THR A 117 -14.84 -11.86 22.00
CA THR A 117 -13.74 -10.89 22.02
C THR A 117 -14.05 -9.70 21.11
N LYS A 118 -13.26 -8.64 21.16
CA LYS A 118 -13.42 -7.49 20.28
C LYS A 118 -12.99 -7.81 18.86
N LEU A 119 -13.72 -7.28 17.86
CA LEU A 119 -13.37 -7.32 16.44
C LEU A 119 -13.06 -5.92 15.93
N VAL A 120 -11.91 -5.76 15.31
CA VAL A 120 -11.45 -4.58 14.62
C VAL A 120 -11.30 -4.89 13.14
N VAL A 121 -11.76 -4.00 12.27
CA VAL A 121 -11.66 -4.20 10.82
C VAL A 121 -11.07 -2.97 10.16
N TYR A 122 -10.04 -3.17 9.33
CA TYR A 122 -9.49 -2.10 8.48
C TYR A 122 -10.26 -1.99 7.16
N VAL A 123 -10.58 -0.75 6.78
CA VAL A 123 -11.13 -0.42 5.47
C VAL A 123 -10.21 0.60 4.80
N HIS A 124 -9.35 0.12 3.90
CA HIS A 124 -8.38 0.97 3.21
C HIS A 124 -8.97 1.73 2.03
N HIS A 125 -9.94 1.14 1.33
CA HIS A 125 -10.67 1.71 0.19
C HIS A 125 -11.90 0.84 -0.10
N ILE A 126 -12.88 1.37 -0.81
CA ILE A 126 -14.08 0.63 -1.20
C ILE A 126 -13.99 0.32 -2.71
N ILE A 127 -13.86 -0.96 -3.05
CA ILE A 127 -13.64 -1.42 -4.43
C ILE A 127 -14.81 -1.03 -5.34
N GLY A 128 -16.05 -1.15 -4.83
CA GLY A 128 -17.27 -0.92 -5.60
C GLY A 128 -17.44 0.50 -6.15
N LYS A 129 -16.76 1.51 -5.58
CA LYS A 129 -16.80 2.90 -6.07
C LYS A 129 -15.86 3.15 -7.28
N HIS A 130 -14.92 2.25 -7.54
CA HIS A 130 -13.86 2.46 -8.55
C HIS A 130 -13.93 1.46 -9.73
N VAL A 131 -15.05 0.78 -9.91
CA VAL A 131 -15.15 -0.42 -10.78
C VAL A 131 -15.69 -0.14 -12.18
N ASP A 132 -15.94 1.07 -12.60
CA ASP A 132 -16.47 1.34 -13.94
C ASP A 132 -15.61 0.78 -15.09
N ASP A 133 -14.33 0.45 -14.86
CA ASP A 133 -13.39 -0.05 -15.87
C ASP A 133 -13.02 -1.55 -15.76
N ARG A 134 -13.51 -2.29 -14.75
CA ARG A 134 -13.15 -3.70 -14.56
C ARG A 134 -14.26 -4.64 -15.05
N GLY A 135 -14.51 -4.68 -16.36
CA GLY A 135 -15.45 -5.62 -16.95
C GLY A 135 -15.04 -7.08 -16.74
N GLY A 136 -15.99 -7.94 -16.29
CA GLY A 136 -15.79 -9.37 -16.17
C GLY A 136 -16.54 -10.02 -14.98
N LEU A 137 -16.76 -11.33 -15.07
CA LEU A 137 -17.47 -12.09 -14.04
C LEU A 137 -16.78 -12.03 -12.67
N LEU A 138 -15.43 -12.11 -12.63
CA LEU A 138 -14.65 -12.05 -11.39
C LEU A 138 -14.80 -10.70 -10.69
N SER A 139 -14.87 -9.61 -11.43
CA SER A 139 -15.11 -8.27 -10.87
C SER A 139 -16.48 -8.18 -10.21
N ARG A 140 -17.53 -8.68 -10.87
CA ARG A 140 -18.89 -8.71 -10.31
C ARG A 140 -18.97 -9.54 -9.02
N ILE A 141 -18.30 -10.70 -9.00
CA ILE A 141 -18.23 -11.56 -7.81
C ILE A 141 -17.48 -10.83 -6.67
N SER A 142 -16.39 -10.12 -6.97
CA SER A 142 -15.64 -9.35 -5.98
C SER A 142 -16.48 -8.23 -5.37
N ILE A 143 -17.25 -7.49 -6.17
CA ILE A 143 -18.16 -6.44 -5.69
C ILE A 143 -19.27 -7.02 -4.82
N LEU A 144 -19.87 -8.14 -5.25
CA LEU A 144 -20.92 -8.79 -4.44
C LEU A 144 -20.35 -9.28 -3.10
N GLY A 145 -19.16 -9.88 -3.14
CA GLY A 145 -18.43 -10.30 -1.94
C GLY A 145 -18.11 -9.13 -1.01
N GLU A 146 -17.68 -7.99 -1.57
CA GLU A 146 -17.44 -6.78 -0.79
C GLU A 146 -18.71 -6.24 -0.15
N LYS A 147 -19.84 -6.14 -0.89
CA LYS A 147 -21.12 -5.70 -0.35
C LYS A 147 -21.59 -6.58 0.81
N LEU A 148 -21.45 -7.90 0.67
CA LEU A 148 -21.79 -8.84 1.76
C LEU A 148 -20.87 -8.61 2.97
N SER A 149 -19.59 -8.43 2.73
CA SER A 149 -18.62 -8.18 3.80
C SER A 149 -18.89 -6.87 4.52
N LEU A 150 -19.14 -5.78 3.79
CA LEU A 150 -19.52 -4.48 4.36
C LEU A 150 -20.80 -4.59 5.22
N PHE A 151 -21.78 -5.40 4.81
CA PHE A 151 -22.95 -5.67 5.64
C PHE A 151 -22.57 -6.39 6.95
N LEU A 152 -21.73 -7.42 6.86
CA LEU A 152 -21.34 -8.24 8.01
C LEU A 152 -20.47 -7.47 9.03
N ILE A 153 -19.55 -6.62 8.58
CA ILE A 153 -18.65 -5.86 9.48
C ILE A 153 -19.34 -4.74 10.25
N ARG A 154 -20.61 -4.45 10.01
CA ARG A 154 -21.42 -3.58 10.90
C ARG A 154 -21.46 -4.09 12.35
N SER A 155 -21.23 -5.40 12.56
CA SER A 155 -21.11 -6.02 13.88
C SER A 155 -19.76 -5.78 14.56
N ALA A 156 -18.75 -5.23 13.86
CA ALA A 156 -17.46 -4.93 14.43
C ALA A 156 -17.56 -3.90 15.57
N ASN A 157 -16.63 -4.00 16.52
CA ASN A 157 -16.53 -3.04 17.61
C ASN A 157 -15.88 -1.74 17.12
N THR A 158 -14.84 -1.87 16.29
CA THR A 158 -14.07 -0.74 15.77
C THR A 158 -13.81 -0.93 14.28
N ILE A 159 -13.97 0.12 13.52
CA ILE A 159 -13.59 0.18 12.10
C ILE A 159 -12.50 1.24 11.96
N LEU A 160 -11.34 0.84 11.46
CA LEU A 160 -10.21 1.73 11.21
C LEU A 160 -10.15 2.06 9.72
N VAL A 161 -10.09 3.35 9.41
CA VAL A 161 -10.02 3.86 8.03
C VAL A 161 -8.80 4.75 7.85
N VAL A 162 -8.29 4.85 6.63
CA VAL A 162 -7.05 5.58 6.36
C VAL A 162 -7.24 7.08 6.13
N ASN A 163 -8.47 7.53 5.81
CA ASN A 163 -8.78 8.94 5.55
C ASN A 163 -10.26 9.27 5.75
N GLU A 164 -10.59 10.56 5.68
CA GLU A 164 -11.96 11.06 5.85
C GLU A 164 -12.88 10.67 4.69
N GLU A 165 -12.35 10.44 3.49
CA GLU A 165 -13.13 10.03 2.33
C GLU A 165 -13.75 8.64 2.56
N VAL A 166 -12.93 7.66 2.94
CA VAL A 166 -13.41 6.30 3.27
C VAL A 166 -14.37 6.34 4.47
N ARG A 167 -14.11 7.21 5.46
CA ARG A 167 -15.01 7.40 6.61
C ARG A 167 -16.39 7.90 6.17
N SER A 168 -16.43 8.93 5.35
CA SER A 168 -17.66 9.52 4.81
C SER A 168 -18.43 8.49 3.99
N ASP A 169 -17.74 7.72 3.16
CA ASP A 169 -18.33 6.65 2.36
C ASP A 169 -19.04 5.60 3.21
N LEU A 170 -18.42 5.17 4.30
CA LEU A 170 -19.04 4.20 5.22
C LEU A 170 -20.25 4.79 5.95
N ILE A 171 -20.19 6.06 6.35
CA ILE A 171 -21.32 6.75 6.97
C ILE A 171 -22.50 6.86 5.99
N GLU A 172 -22.27 7.23 4.72
CA GLU A 172 -23.28 7.24 3.66
C GLU A 172 -23.91 5.85 3.43
N MET A 173 -23.12 4.78 3.62
CA MET A 173 -23.60 3.40 3.58
C MET A 173 -24.36 2.98 4.85
N GLY A 174 -24.55 3.87 5.83
CA GLY A 174 -25.30 3.63 7.06
C GLY A 174 -24.52 2.92 8.15
N PHE A 175 -23.21 3.06 8.20
CA PHE A 175 -22.40 2.62 9.35
C PHE A 175 -22.51 3.61 10.51
N ASP A 176 -22.36 3.12 11.73
CA ASP A 176 -22.34 3.92 12.95
C ASP A 176 -21.05 4.77 13.01
N PRO A 177 -21.15 6.12 12.94
CA PRO A 177 -19.98 6.99 12.96
C PRO A 177 -19.12 6.87 14.23
N THR A 178 -19.72 6.43 15.34
CA THR A 178 -19.02 6.29 16.63
C THR A 178 -18.05 5.11 16.67
N LYS A 179 -18.19 4.18 15.71
CA LYS A 179 -17.32 3.02 15.56
C LYS A 179 -16.20 3.21 14.52
N ILE A 180 -16.22 4.33 13.77
CA ILE A 180 -15.28 4.57 12.67
C ILE A 180 -14.23 5.58 13.11
N TYR A 181 -12.97 5.16 13.11
CA TYR A 181 -11.83 5.98 13.51
C TYR A 181 -10.84 6.11 12.36
N ILE A 182 -10.33 7.32 12.15
CA ILE A 182 -9.29 7.57 11.14
C ILE A 182 -7.94 7.32 11.79
N SER A 183 -7.19 6.35 11.28
CA SER A 183 -5.84 6.06 11.72
C SER A 183 -4.79 6.84 10.90
N GLY A 184 -5.09 7.11 9.65
CA GLY A 184 -4.11 7.65 8.71
C GLY A 184 -3.06 6.62 8.29
N ASN A 185 -1.94 7.13 7.81
CA ASN A 185 -0.72 6.36 7.58
C ASN A 185 0.48 7.13 8.13
N GLY A 186 1.54 6.42 8.43
CA GLY A 186 2.76 6.99 9.00
C GLY A 186 3.97 6.87 8.09
N LEU A 187 5.05 7.53 8.49
CA LEU A 187 6.40 7.38 7.96
C LEU A 187 7.38 7.14 9.10
N ASP A 188 8.46 6.38 8.83
CA ASP A 188 9.60 6.32 9.74
C ASP A 188 10.60 7.43 9.39
N TYR A 189 10.27 8.67 9.81
CA TYR A 189 11.13 9.83 9.56
C TYR A 189 12.55 9.64 10.11
N SER A 190 12.68 8.97 11.25
CA SER A 190 13.96 8.68 11.89
C SER A 190 14.80 7.80 11.00
N TYR A 191 14.22 6.72 10.48
CA TYR A 191 14.90 5.80 9.60
C TYR A 191 15.26 6.47 8.26
N ILE A 192 14.31 7.19 7.64
CA ILE A 192 14.57 7.94 6.41
C ILE A 192 15.74 8.91 6.58
N ALA A 193 15.84 9.60 7.73
CA ALA A 193 16.93 10.52 8.02
C ALA A 193 18.31 9.85 8.02
N THR A 194 18.40 8.60 8.47
CA THR A 194 19.70 7.87 8.52
C THR A 194 20.21 7.43 7.16
N ILE A 195 19.33 7.32 6.16
CA ILE A 195 19.72 6.82 4.83
C ILE A 195 20.40 7.93 4.04
N LYS A 196 21.59 7.62 3.51
CA LYS A 196 22.33 8.51 2.59
C LYS A 196 21.96 8.22 1.14
N PRO A 197 22.05 9.23 0.24
CA PRO A 197 21.95 8.99 -1.21
C PRO A 197 22.96 7.95 -1.67
N GLY A 198 22.61 7.17 -2.69
CA GLY A 198 23.54 6.24 -3.33
C GLY A 198 24.50 6.94 -4.29
N ASN A 199 25.49 6.20 -4.78
CA ASN A 199 26.49 6.72 -5.72
C ASN A 199 25.93 7.00 -7.13
N THR A 200 24.79 6.40 -7.47
CA THR A 200 24.14 6.58 -8.78
C THR A 200 23.03 7.61 -8.68
N SER A 201 23.11 8.69 -9.44
CA SER A 201 22.07 9.71 -9.53
C SER A 201 21.09 9.37 -10.65
N TYR A 202 19.80 9.65 -10.45
CA TYR A 202 18.72 9.48 -11.43
C TYR A 202 17.98 10.81 -11.62
N GLU A 203 17.52 11.09 -12.84
CA GLU A 203 16.66 12.26 -13.08
C GLU A 203 15.28 12.04 -12.50
N ALA A 204 14.79 10.79 -12.53
CA ALA A 204 13.51 10.47 -11.91
C ALA A 204 13.47 9.05 -11.32
N CYS A 205 12.54 8.84 -10.39
CA CYS A 205 12.19 7.52 -9.88
C CYS A 205 10.67 7.30 -9.80
N PHE A 206 10.28 6.05 -9.82
CA PHE A 206 8.95 5.54 -9.49
C PHE A 206 9.13 4.42 -8.46
N CYS A 207 8.28 4.39 -7.42
CA CYS A 207 8.23 3.29 -6.47
C CYS A 207 6.78 2.86 -6.25
N GLY A 208 6.48 1.59 -6.50
CA GLY A 208 5.14 1.06 -6.31
C GLY A 208 4.94 -0.32 -6.94
N SER A 209 3.78 -0.94 -6.68
CA SER A 209 3.42 -2.21 -7.32
C SER A 209 3.24 -2.04 -8.83
N LEU A 210 3.79 -2.96 -9.62
CA LEU A 210 3.68 -2.92 -11.09
C LEU A 210 2.34 -3.51 -11.54
N ARG A 211 1.30 -2.66 -11.44
CA ARG A 211 -0.09 -2.93 -11.87
C ARG A 211 -0.58 -1.82 -12.80
N LYS A 212 -1.55 -2.12 -13.66
CA LYS A 212 -2.12 -1.16 -14.62
C LYS A 212 -2.66 0.11 -13.95
N ASN A 213 -3.36 -0.05 -12.82
CA ASN A 213 -3.92 1.08 -12.07
C ASN A 213 -2.87 2.02 -11.46
N LYS A 214 -1.58 1.63 -11.44
CA LYS A 214 -0.47 2.52 -11.03
C LYS A 214 0.10 3.35 -12.18
N GLY A 215 -0.54 3.30 -13.36
CA GLY A 215 -0.18 4.11 -14.52
C GLY A 215 1.20 3.80 -15.11
N ILE A 216 1.69 2.57 -14.92
CA ILE A 216 3.05 2.18 -15.32
C ILE A 216 3.29 2.28 -16.83
N TYR A 217 2.25 2.12 -17.65
CA TYR A 217 2.36 2.29 -19.10
C TYR A 217 2.39 3.78 -19.49
N ASP A 218 1.67 4.63 -18.76
CA ASP A 218 1.77 6.07 -18.96
C ASP A 218 3.12 6.59 -18.50
N LEU A 219 3.69 6.03 -17.44
CA LEU A 219 5.06 6.33 -17.00
C LEU A 219 6.08 6.13 -18.15
N ILE A 220 5.94 5.06 -18.94
CA ILE A 220 6.82 4.82 -20.10
C ILE A 220 6.59 5.85 -21.20
N LYS A 221 5.33 6.21 -21.51
CA LYS A 221 5.00 7.26 -22.48
C LYS A 221 5.55 8.62 -22.06
N ILE A 222 5.35 8.99 -20.79
CA ILE A 222 5.87 10.21 -20.18
C ILE A 222 7.39 10.25 -20.33
N TRP A 223 8.08 9.16 -19.97
CA TRP A 223 9.52 9.09 -20.05
C TRP A 223 10.05 9.14 -21.50
N LYS A 224 9.31 8.60 -22.45
CA LYS A 224 9.63 8.75 -23.88
C LYS A 224 9.64 10.21 -24.32
N LEU A 225 8.70 11.02 -23.83
CA LEU A 225 8.66 12.46 -24.11
C LEU A 225 9.85 13.18 -23.45
N VAL A 226 10.17 12.85 -22.19
CA VAL A 226 11.31 13.41 -21.47
C VAL A 226 12.63 13.10 -22.20
N THR A 227 12.84 11.85 -22.63
CA THR A 227 14.08 11.46 -23.36
C THR A 227 14.17 12.06 -24.75
N GLY A 228 13.04 12.44 -25.36
CA GLY A 228 13.03 13.23 -26.59
C GLY A 228 13.71 14.59 -26.43
N ARG A 229 13.62 15.23 -25.26
CA ARG A 229 14.28 16.49 -24.94
C ARG A 229 15.65 16.29 -24.27
N TYR A 230 15.77 15.27 -23.41
CA TYR A 230 16.98 14.93 -22.64
C TYR A 230 17.39 13.46 -22.85
N PRO A 231 18.08 13.12 -23.93
CA PRO A 231 18.37 11.73 -24.32
C PRO A 231 19.16 10.92 -23.29
N ASN A 232 19.94 11.58 -22.45
CA ASN A 232 20.79 10.96 -21.42
C ASN A 232 20.11 10.84 -20.04
N SER A 233 18.83 11.25 -19.90
CA SER A 233 18.11 11.16 -18.63
C SER A 233 17.80 9.71 -18.27
N ARG A 234 17.83 9.42 -16.96
CA ARG A 234 17.64 8.07 -16.41
C ARG A 234 16.46 8.04 -15.43
N LEU A 235 15.53 7.12 -15.70
CA LEU A 235 14.44 6.75 -14.81
C LEU A 235 14.75 5.41 -14.14
N VAL A 236 14.58 5.34 -12.84
CA VAL A 236 14.60 4.07 -12.11
C VAL A 236 13.18 3.71 -11.64
N ILE A 237 12.77 2.48 -11.89
CA ILE A 237 11.47 1.94 -11.50
C ILE A 237 11.72 0.85 -10.45
N VAL A 238 11.22 1.10 -9.25
CA VAL A 238 11.30 0.19 -8.10
C VAL A 238 9.93 -0.43 -7.85
N GLY A 239 9.90 -1.73 -7.76
CA GLY A 239 8.71 -2.51 -7.44
C GLY A 239 8.55 -3.75 -8.29
N ASP A 240 7.64 -4.62 -7.87
CA ASP A 240 7.28 -5.85 -8.57
C ASP A 240 5.74 -5.93 -8.72
N GLY A 241 5.28 -6.79 -9.61
CA GLY A 241 3.86 -6.99 -9.83
C GLY A 241 3.56 -7.82 -11.07
N PRO A 242 2.27 -8.09 -11.33
CA PRO A 242 1.86 -8.93 -12.45
C PRO A 242 2.28 -8.38 -13.83
N GLU A 243 2.51 -7.08 -13.93
CA GLU A 243 2.86 -6.41 -15.19
C GLU A 243 4.38 -6.28 -15.41
N TYR A 244 5.25 -6.82 -14.54
CA TYR A 244 6.71 -6.65 -14.64
C TYR A 244 7.25 -7.05 -16.01
N SER A 245 6.90 -8.26 -16.47
CA SER A 245 7.38 -8.79 -17.76
C SER A 245 6.84 -7.99 -18.96
N SER A 246 5.56 -7.62 -18.92
CA SER A 246 4.92 -6.79 -19.95
C SER A 246 5.54 -5.40 -20.02
N LEU A 247 5.84 -4.80 -18.86
CA LEU A 247 6.49 -3.49 -18.79
C LEU A 247 7.91 -3.54 -19.35
N LEU A 248 8.68 -4.59 -19.04
CA LEU A 248 10.02 -4.78 -19.58
C LEU A 248 10.00 -4.89 -21.12
N ASN A 249 9.03 -5.58 -21.69
CA ASN A 249 8.86 -5.66 -23.14
C ASN A 249 8.48 -4.30 -23.74
N ASN A 250 7.58 -3.56 -23.10
CA ASN A 250 7.18 -2.22 -23.55
C ASN A 250 8.37 -1.24 -23.54
N VAL A 251 9.25 -1.31 -22.55
CA VAL A 251 10.50 -0.52 -22.50
C VAL A 251 11.41 -0.85 -23.68
N LYS A 252 11.51 -2.13 -24.08
CA LYS A 252 12.30 -2.55 -25.27
C LYS A 252 11.69 -2.05 -26.55
N GLU A 253 10.39 -2.22 -26.76
CA GLU A 253 9.65 -1.78 -27.95
C GLU A 253 9.76 -0.27 -28.17
N MET A 254 9.74 0.50 -27.08
CA MET A 254 9.92 1.96 -27.14
C MET A 254 11.37 2.43 -27.25
N ASN A 255 12.35 1.51 -27.32
CA ASN A 255 13.79 1.81 -27.36
C ASN A 255 14.31 2.62 -26.16
N LEU A 256 13.77 2.32 -24.95
CA LEU A 256 14.11 3.02 -23.70
C LEU A 256 15.03 2.23 -22.76
N VAL A 257 15.58 1.11 -23.19
CA VAL A 257 16.41 0.20 -22.36
C VAL A 257 17.62 0.91 -21.74
N LYS A 258 18.20 1.91 -22.44
CA LYS A 258 19.35 2.67 -21.92
C LYS A 258 18.95 3.75 -20.90
N SER A 259 17.70 4.20 -20.89
CA SER A 259 17.20 5.29 -20.07
C SER A 259 16.27 4.85 -18.93
N ILE A 260 15.76 3.62 -18.96
CA ILE A 260 14.90 3.07 -17.91
C ILE A 260 15.52 1.83 -17.29
N LYS A 261 15.65 1.84 -15.95
CA LYS A 261 16.12 0.70 -15.17
C LYS A 261 14.98 0.16 -14.29
N LEU A 262 14.58 -1.11 -14.51
CA LEU A 262 13.64 -1.83 -13.63
C LEU A 262 14.46 -2.59 -12.57
N MET A 263 14.22 -2.30 -11.29
CA MET A 263 14.95 -2.89 -10.16
C MET A 263 14.27 -4.13 -9.56
N GLY A 264 12.96 -4.32 -9.86
CA GLY A 264 12.17 -5.31 -9.13
C GLY A 264 11.90 -4.88 -7.68
N PHE A 265 11.57 -5.85 -6.84
CA PHE A 265 11.43 -5.63 -5.39
C PHE A 265 12.82 -5.54 -4.75
N ILE A 266 13.03 -4.49 -3.96
CA ILE A 266 14.29 -4.22 -3.25
C ILE A 266 14.01 -3.95 -1.77
N SER A 267 15.06 -3.88 -0.95
CA SER A 267 14.94 -3.54 0.46
C SER A 267 14.42 -2.11 0.67
N GLU A 268 13.85 -1.84 1.84
CA GLU A 268 13.37 -0.50 2.19
C GLU A 268 14.51 0.52 2.22
N GLY A 269 15.68 0.12 2.73
CA GLY A 269 16.88 0.97 2.73
C GLY A 269 17.32 1.35 1.32
N ASP A 270 17.39 0.36 0.40
CA ASP A 270 17.73 0.61 -1.00
C ASP A 270 16.68 1.50 -1.70
N LYS A 271 15.39 1.33 -1.38
CA LYS A 271 14.31 2.18 -1.87
C LYS A 271 14.56 3.65 -1.50
N PHE A 272 14.79 3.94 -0.22
CA PHE A 272 15.06 5.31 0.22
C PHE A 272 16.38 5.86 -0.32
N GLN A 273 17.40 5.00 -0.45
CA GLN A 273 18.66 5.39 -1.09
C GLN A 273 18.44 5.83 -2.54
N ILE A 274 17.65 5.09 -3.32
CA ILE A 274 17.28 5.44 -4.70
C ILE A 274 16.44 6.72 -4.73
N MET A 275 15.44 6.86 -3.85
CA MET A 275 14.63 8.09 -3.77
C MET A 275 15.54 9.29 -3.52
N LYS A 276 16.39 9.27 -2.49
CA LYS A 276 17.33 10.36 -2.17
C LYS A 276 18.35 10.64 -3.28
N SER A 277 18.62 9.66 -4.16
CA SER A 277 19.50 9.79 -5.32
C SER A 277 18.79 10.28 -6.58
N SER A 278 17.48 10.49 -6.52
CA SER A 278 16.65 10.92 -7.64
C SER A 278 16.26 12.40 -7.48
N LYS A 279 15.91 13.08 -8.58
CA LYS A 279 15.47 14.47 -8.57
C LYS A 279 13.96 14.57 -8.45
N VAL A 280 13.24 13.81 -9.29
CA VAL A 280 11.78 13.86 -9.41
C VAL A 280 11.19 12.48 -9.11
N PHE A 281 10.12 12.45 -8.34
CA PHE A 281 9.28 11.27 -8.16
C PHE A 281 8.07 11.36 -9.08
N ILE A 282 7.87 10.38 -9.96
CA ILE A 282 6.77 10.36 -10.93
C ILE A 282 5.76 9.31 -10.50
N PHE A 283 4.51 9.70 -10.31
CA PHE A 283 3.49 8.79 -9.82
C PHE A 283 2.15 8.94 -10.57
N PRO A 284 2.03 8.41 -11.80
CA PRO A 284 0.85 8.53 -12.64
C PRO A 284 -0.24 7.51 -12.26
N SER A 285 -0.49 7.32 -10.96
CA SER A 285 -1.45 6.34 -10.47
C SER A 285 -2.89 6.81 -10.72
N TYR A 286 -3.74 5.89 -11.15
CA TYR A 286 -5.17 6.10 -11.37
C TYR A 286 -6.01 5.85 -10.12
N GLU A 287 -5.43 5.15 -9.14
CA GLU A 287 -6.16 4.70 -7.95
C GLU A 287 -5.19 4.51 -6.77
N GLU A 288 -5.47 5.19 -5.66
CA GLU A 288 -4.76 5.09 -4.39
C GLU A 288 -5.73 5.19 -3.22
N GLY A 289 -5.40 4.51 -2.12
CA GLY A 289 -6.12 4.69 -0.87
C GLY A 289 -5.61 5.90 -0.08
N TRP A 290 -4.29 6.18 -0.12
CA TRP A 290 -3.67 7.27 0.64
C TRP A 290 -2.41 7.84 -0.02
N GLY A 291 -1.52 7.01 -0.55
CA GLY A 291 -0.30 7.45 -1.23
C GLY A 291 0.97 7.41 -0.37
N ILE A 292 1.22 6.30 0.33
CA ILE A 292 2.43 6.13 1.17
C ILE A 292 3.71 6.44 0.37
N ALA A 293 3.84 5.95 -0.86
CA ALA A 293 5.01 6.20 -1.70
C ALA A 293 5.19 7.69 -2.05
N VAL A 294 4.09 8.44 -2.16
CA VAL A 294 4.12 9.90 -2.36
C VAL A 294 4.67 10.58 -1.11
N ALA A 295 4.17 10.22 0.08
CA ALA A 295 4.66 10.77 1.33
C ALA A 295 6.15 10.45 1.57
N GLU A 296 6.58 9.22 1.26
CA GLU A 296 7.99 8.80 1.31
C GLU A 296 8.87 9.65 0.38
N ALA A 297 8.42 9.90 -0.85
CA ALA A 297 9.15 10.72 -1.81
C ALA A 297 9.29 12.18 -1.34
N ILE A 298 8.23 12.76 -0.79
CA ILE A 298 8.26 14.10 -0.20
C ILE A 298 9.24 14.12 0.98
N ALA A 299 9.16 13.14 1.89
CA ALA A 299 10.07 13.05 3.04
C ALA A 299 11.53 12.91 2.62
N CYS A 300 11.81 12.27 1.48
CA CYS A 300 13.14 12.21 0.88
C CYS A 300 13.57 13.51 0.17
N GLY A 301 12.73 14.55 0.15
CA GLY A 301 13.02 15.84 -0.47
C GLY A 301 12.94 15.85 -2.00
N LEU A 302 12.13 14.97 -2.62
CA LEU A 302 11.94 14.96 -4.07
C LEU A 302 10.84 15.94 -4.47
N ASP A 303 10.99 16.53 -5.67
CA ASP A 303 9.86 17.10 -6.37
C ASP A 303 8.94 15.97 -6.84
N VAL A 304 7.64 16.06 -6.52
CA VAL A 304 6.66 15.01 -6.85
C VAL A 304 5.73 15.48 -7.95
N VAL A 305 5.54 14.64 -8.97
CA VAL A 305 4.57 14.85 -10.05
C VAL A 305 3.64 13.66 -10.12
N LEU A 306 2.34 13.89 -10.01
CA LEU A 306 1.33 12.83 -9.93
C LEU A 306 0.03 13.20 -10.64
N TYR A 307 -0.83 12.21 -10.91
CA TYR A 307 -2.18 12.49 -11.40
C TYR A 307 -3.06 12.96 -10.25
N ASP A 308 -3.88 13.99 -10.52
CA ASP A 308 -4.94 14.40 -9.59
C ASP A 308 -6.06 13.34 -9.59
N ILE A 309 -6.17 12.66 -8.49
CA ILE A 309 -7.21 11.67 -8.20
C ILE A 309 -8.05 12.05 -6.97
N GLY A 310 -7.92 13.29 -6.49
CA GLY A 310 -8.72 13.88 -5.42
C GLY A 310 -8.26 13.59 -3.99
N ILE A 311 -7.40 12.59 -3.77
CA ILE A 311 -6.99 12.16 -2.41
C ILE A 311 -5.76 12.89 -1.85
N TYR A 312 -5.04 13.65 -2.68
CA TYR A 312 -3.73 14.22 -2.32
C TYR A 312 -3.81 15.61 -1.67
N LYS A 313 -4.98 16.07 -1.24
CA LYS A 313 -5.17 17.37 -0.57
C LYS A 313 -4.23 17.60 0.62
N ALA A 314 -3.92 16.53 1.36
CA ALA A 314 -2.97 16.58 2.47
C ALA A 314 -1.52 16.91 2.04
N PHE A 315 -1.21 16.75 0.75
CA PHE A 315 0.12 16.95 0.16
C PHE A 315 0.20 18.15 -0.80
N ASP A 316 -0.87 18.91 -1.01
CA ASP A 316 -1.01 19.96 -2.04
C ASP A 316 0.22 20.88 -2.18
N LYS A 317 0.82 21.28 -1.05
CA LYS A 317 1.98 22.16 -1.02
C LYS A 317 3.29 21.50 -1.48
N HIS A 318 3.31 20.16 -1.61
CA HIS A 318 4.50 19.37 -1.85
C HIS A 318 4.46 18.62 -3.19
N VAL A 319 3.36 18.71 -3.93
CA VAL A 319 3.15 17.94 -5.15
C VAL A 319 2.72 18.81 -6.33
N ASN A 320 3.08 18.39 -7.53
CA ASN A 320 2.60 18.94 -8.78
C ASN A 320 1.53 18.02 -9.33
N MET A 321 0.27 18.43 -9.22
CA MET A 321 -0.88 17.64 -9.68
C MET A 321 -1.15 17.90 -11.15
N VAL A 322 -1.43 16.84 -11.89
CA VAL A 322 -1.74 16.85 -13.33
C VAL A 322 -3.06 16.13 -13.55
N GLU A 323 -3.88 16.62 -14.45
CA GLU A 323 -5.09 15.93 -14.87
C GLU A 323 -4.81 14.48 -15.28
N LYS A 324 -5.68 13.58 -14.84
CA LYS A 324 -5.55 12.14 -15.08
C LYS A 324 -5.37 11.84 -16.58
N ALA A 325 -4.43 10.97 -16.90
CA ALA A 325 -4.03 10.56 -18.24
C ALA A 325 -3.36 11.65 -19.11
N ASN A 326 -3.13 12.85 -18.62
CA ASN A 326 -2.42 13.90 -19.36
C ASN A 326 -0.89 13.70 -19.29
N THR A 327 -0.42 12.71 -20.04
CA THR A 327 1.01 12.32 -20.09
C THR A 327 1.90 13.43 -20.64
N THR A 328 1.41 14.23 -21.58
CA THR A 328 2.14 15.36 -22.17
C THR A 328 2.40 16.43 -21.12
N LYS A 329 1.36 16.85 -20.40
CA LYS A 329 1.50 17.87 -19.34
C LYS A 329 2.40 17.41 -18.22
N MET A 330 2.32 16.13 -17.85
CA MET A 330 3.21 15.54 -16.85
C MET A 330 4.67 15.59 -17.31
N ALA A 331 4.97 15.23 -18.56
CA ALA A 331 6.31 15.31 -19.11
C ALA A 331 6.84 16.76 -19.13
N GLU A 332 6.03 17.75 -19.50
CA GLU A 332 6.41 19.18 -19.47
C GLU A 332 6.83 19.63 -18.07
N ILE A 333 6.05 19.26 -17.04
CA ILE A 333 6.37 19.62 -15.64
C ILE A 333 7.67 18.94 -15.20
N ILE A 334 7.86 17.66 -15.52
CA ILE A 334 9.09 16.94 -15.19
C ILE A 334 10.31 17.61 -15.84
N ILE A 335 10.21 17.98 -17.10
CA ILE A 335 11.27 18.69 -17.84
C ILE A 335 11.60 20.01 -17.15
N ALA A 336 10.60 20.81 -16.81
CA ALA A 336 10.80 22.09 -16.13
C ALA A 336 11.46 21.92 -14.75
N LEU A 337 11.10 20.90 -13.99
CA LEU A 337 11.71 20.57 -12.69
C LEU A 337 13.18 20.15 -12.87
N MET A 338 13.48 19.33 -13.88
CA MET A 338 14.86 18.92 -14.17
C MET A 338 15.73 20.12 -14.56
N GLU A 339 15.21 21.08 -15.33
CA GLU A 339 15.90 22.32 -15.68
C GLU A 339 16.19 23.18 -14.45
N LYS A 340 15.23 23.36 -13.58
CA LYS A 340 15.34 24.13 -12.34
C LYS A 340 16.39 23.56 -11.37
N GLU A 341 16.46 22.25 -11.25
CA GLU A 341 17.45 21.53 -10.42
C GLU A 341 18.88 21.65 -10.94
N ASN A 342 19.07 21.73 -12.26
CA ASN A 342 20.40 21.92 -12.85
C ASN A 342 21.02 23.27 -12.52
N HIS A 343 20.22 24.26 -12.10
CA HIS A 343 20.66 25.59 -11.68
C HIS A 343 20.94 25.72 -10.18
N LYS A 344 20.51 24.73 -9.37
CA LYS A 344 20.82 24.69 -7.93
C LYS A 344 22.12 23.90 -7.71
N LYS A 345 23.04 24.44 -6.91
CA LYS A 345 24.15 23.64 -6.36
C LYS A 345 23.54 22.46 -5.61
N LYS A 346 24.19 21.30 -5.74
CA LYS A 346 23.82 20.03 -5.09
C LYS A 346 23.87 20.20 -3.56
N GLU A 347 22.83 20.83 -2.99
CA GLU A 347 22.61 20.83 -1.55
C GLU A 347 22.11 19.43 -1.18
N GLU A 348 22.56 18.89 -0.05
CA GLU A 348 22.01 17.64 0.49
C GLU A 348 20.51 17.81 0.65
N LYS A 349 19.75 16.89 0.05
CA LYS A 349 18.28 16.88 0.20
C LYS A 349 17.96 16.65 1.65
N ASN A 350 17.47 17.68 2.31
CA ASN A 350 17.06 17.61 3.71
C ASN A 350 15.76 16.80 3.84
N LEU A 351 15.63 16.12 4.96
CA LEU A 351 14.38 15.46 5.34
C LEU A 351 13.26 16.49 5.40
N VAL A 352 12.18 16.24 4.67
CA VAL A 352 10.97 17.07 4.72
C VAL A 352 9.94 16.40 5.62
N ARG A 353 9.59 17.05 6.74
CA ARG A 353 8.49 16.60 7.60
C ARG A 353 7.18 17.18 7.10
N ILE A 354 6.22 16.30 6.78
CA ILE A 354 4.88 16.68 6.33
C ILE A 354 4.00 16.79 7.57
N ASN A 355 3.47 17.97 7.87
CA ASN A 355 2.71 18.23 9.09
C ASN A 355 1.46 17.33 9.25
N SER A 356 0.89 16.90 8.16
CA SER A 356 -0.29 16.02 8.14
C SER A 356 0.04 14.52 8.18
N VAL A 357 1.32 14.15 8.21
CA VAL A 357 1.76 12.75 8.20
C VAL A 357 2.51 12.44 9.49
N LEU A 358 1.97 11.54 10.26
CA LEU A 358 2.49 11.08 11.54
C LEU A 358 3.68 10.13 11.36
N ASP A 359 4.40 9.84 12.43
CA ASP A 359 5.25 8.66 12.43
C ASP A 359 4.45 7.38 12.81
N TRP A 360 5.04 6.22 12.55
CA TRP A 360 4.33 4.95 12.78
C TRP A 360 4.01 4.69 14.25
N GLN A 361 4.78 5.24 15.18
CA GLN A 361 4.49 5.13 16.61
C GLN A 361 3.24 5.94 16.98
N GLU A 362 3.09 7.14 16.43
CA GLU A 362 1.91 7.99 16.64
C GLU A 362 0.65 7.30 16.06
N VAL A 363 0.74 6.76 14.83
CA VAL A 363 -0.35 5.99 14.21
C VAL A 363 -0.74 4.80 15.08
N ALA A 364 0.23 4.00 15.52
CA ALA A 364 -0.01 2.83 16.37
C ALA A 364 -0.68 3.22 17.71
N ASN A 365 -0.33 4.36 18.29
CA ASN A 365 -0.94 4.88 19.51
C ASN A 365 -2.41 5.32 19.28
N ILE A 366 -2.69 6.01 18.18
CA ILE A 366 -4.07 6.42 17.80
C ILE A 366 -4.95 5.19 17.62
N GLU A 367 -4.47 4.21 16.89
CA GLU A 367 -5.21 2.97 16.66
C GLU A 367 -5.44 2.19 17.96
N MET A 368 -4.42 2.07 18.80
CA MET A 368 -4.55 1.41 20.09
C MET A 368 -5.59 2.10 20.97
N HIS A 369 -5.59 3.44 21.02
CA HIS A 369 -6.58 4.21 21.76
C HIS A 369 -8.01 3.96 21.23
N SER A 370 -8.18 3.92 19.92
CA SER A 370 -9.46 3.62 19.27
C SER A 370 -9.95 2.20 19.57
N ILE A 371 -9.05 1.23 19.65
CA ILE A 371 -9.35 -0.17 19.99
C ILE A 371 -9.73 -0.31 21.47
N MET A 372 -9.07 0.43 22.35
CA MET A 372 -9.30 0.36 23.80
C MET A 372 -10.56 1.11 24.22
N GLY A 373 -10.88 2.21 23.56
CA GLY A 373 -12.06 3.06 23.86
C GLY A 373 -13.38 2.53 23.31
N SER A 374 -13.36 1.48 22.49
CA SER A 374 -14.53 0.85 21.86
C SER A 374 -15.14 -0.28 22.66
#